data_384325eb48d9136bad79b3a5306481d5
#
_entry.id   384325eb48d9136bad79b3a5306481d5
#
_cell.length_a   1.000
_cell.length_b   1.000
_cell.length_c   1.000
_cell.angle_alpha   90.00
_cell.angle_beta   90.00
_cell.angle_gamma   90.00
#
_symmetry.space_group_name_H-M   'P 1'
#
loop_
_entity.id
_entity.type
_entity.pdbx_description
1 polymer ?
#
loop_
_entity_poly.entity_id
_entity_poly.type
_entity_poly.pdbx_seq_one_letter_code
_entity_poly.pdbx_strand_id
1 'polypeptide(L)'
;FFYSDQVSSRFNTKHKKYVIKNADVLPRLFECFKKMSEPMVAQDAIAFFLLSEKVSKDVKVVLSGQGADEGFAGYFWYQKIQNEFNSYENFVKHYVDRTHQEMHEFINRDFKEDFTKTFIKNRFHEMGSHDLISKVLNLDVTTLIVDDPVKRVDNMTMAWGLEARVPFLDHLLLEASFKIEPALHLKREGKNILKKIADSILPTDVIARPKGYFPMPALKFIRGEFYDFIYDILCSNKCYNRNLYNRPYIEKLLKKPNDYR
;
A
#
# COMPACT_ATOMS: atom_id res chain seq x y z
N PHE A 1 -5.78 10.86 -16.17
CA PHE A 1 -4.67 10.67 -17.14
C PHE A 1 -3.80 11.92 -17.36
N PHE A 2 -4.19 13.10 -16.84
CA PHE A 2 -3.50 14.36 -17.09
C PHE A 2 -1.96 14.26 -16.95
N TYR A 3 -1.45 13.77 -15.82
CA TYR A 3 0.01 13.66 -15.59
C TYR A 3 0.68 12.59 -16.47
N SER A 4 0.02 11.45 -16.70
CA SER A 4 0.57 10.41 -17.58
C SER A 4 0.63 10.85 -19.05
N ASP A 5 -0.29 11.71 -19.49
CA ASP A 5 -0.27 12.28 -20.82
C ASP A 5 0.92 13.23 -21.03
N GLN A 6 1.24 14.05 -20.03
CA GLN A 6 2.42 14.92 -20.07
C GLN A 6 3.72 14.13 -20.19
N VAL A 7 3.86 13.05 -19.39
CA VAL A 7 5.04 12.15 -19.48
C VAL A 7 5.10 11.48 -20.84
N SER A 8 3.99 10.94 -21.32
CA SER A 8 3.92 10.29 -22.63
C SER A 8 4.29 11.24 -23.76
N SER A 9 3.79 12.46 -23.73
CA SER A 9 4.12 13.50 -24.72
C SER A 9 5.59 13.91 -24.66
N ARG A 10 6.14 14.06 -23.44
CA ARG A 10 7.56 14.43 -23.22
C ARG A 10 8.53 13.43 -23.83
N PHE A 11 8.21 12.13 -23.70
CA PHE A 11 9.09 11.03 -24.12
C PHE A 11 8.62 10.34 -25.40
N ASN A 12 7.56 10.84 -26.04
CA ASN A 12 6.98 10.26 -27.26
C ASN A 12 6.71 8.75 -27.12
N THR A 13 6.10 8.34 -26.00
CA THR A 13 5.83 6.92 -25.71
C THR A 13 4.51 6.47 -26.33
N LYS A 14 4.39 5.17 -26.64
CA LYS A 14 3.12 4.54 -27.05
C LYS A 14 2.24 4.36 -25.82
N HIS A 15 1.47 5.38 -25.46
CA HIS A 15 0.66 5.39 -24.26
C HIS A 15 -0.71 4.74 -24.49
N LYS A 16 -1.04 3.70 -23.71
CA LYS A 16 -2.36 3.07 -23.67
C LYS A 16 -3.05 3.41 -22.34
N LYS A 17 -4.32 3.81 -22.43
CA LYS A 17 -5.14 4.17 -21.27
C LYS A 17 -6.24 3.13 -21.09
N TYR A 18 -6.33 2.56 -19.89
CA TYR A 18 -7.39 1.64 -19.54
C TYR A 18 -8.25 2.25 -18.43
N VAL A 19 -9.56 2.28 -18.64
CA VAL A 19 -10.54 2.68 -17.64
C VAL A 19 -11.19 1.43 -17.09
N ILE A 20 -10.98 1.15 -15.81
CA ILE A 20 -11.65 0.06 -15.11
C ILE A 20 -13.00 0.59 -14.62
N LYS A 21 -14.09 0.01 -15.11
CA LYS A 21 -15.43 0.38 -14.70
C LYS A 21 -15.79 -0.32 -13.38
N ASN A 22 -16.57 0.32 -12.53
CA ASN A 22 -17.02 -0.30 -11.28
C ASN A 22 -17.76 -1.63 -11.52
N ALA A 23 -18.56 -1.72 -12.58
CA ALA A 23 -19.26 -2.94 -12.97
C ALA A 23 -18.34 -4.10 -13.32
N ASP A 24 -17.06 -3.83 -13.69
CA ASP A 24 -16.10 -4.88 -14.05
C ASP A 24 -15.43 -5.49 -12.79
N VAL A 25 -15.55 -4.85 -11.64
CA VAL A 25 -14.82 -5.21 -10.41
C VAL A 25 -15.48 -6.37 -9.68
N LEU A 26 -16.75 -6.22 -9.30
CA LEU A 26 -17.45 -7.19 -8.45
C LEU A 26 -17.48 -8.61 -9.04
N PRO A 27 -17.78 -8.82 -10.35
CA PRO A 27 -17.79 -10.16 -10.94
C PRO A 27 -16.42 -10.85 -10.94
N ARG A 28 -15.33 -10.07 -10.86
CA ARG A 28 -13.95 -10.57 -10.96
C ARG A 28 -13.26 -10.74 -9.61
N LEU A 29 -13.90 -10.34 -8.48
CA LEU A 29 -13.28 -10.41 -7.15
C LEU A 29 -12.88 -11.83 -6.75
N PHE A 30 -13.74 -12.82 -6.93
CA PHE A 30 -13.41 -14.21 -6.57
C PHE A 30 -12.28 -14.79 -7.41
N GLU A 31 -12.19 -14.42 -8.67
CA GLU A 31 -11.07 -14.82 -9.53
C GLU A 31 -9.76 -14.20 -9.03
N CYS A 32 -9.79 -12.91 -8.71
CA CYS A 32 -8.65 -12.20 -8.12
C CYS A 32 -8.21 -12.87 -6.81
N PHE A 33 -9.14 -13.14 -5.89
CA PHE A 33 -8.82 -13.79 -4.61
C PHE A 33 -8.17 -15.16 -4.77
N LYS A 34 -8.56 -15.95 -5.75
CA LYS A 34 -7.95 -17.25 -6.05
C LYS A 34 -6.50 -17.16 -6.55
N LYS A 35 -6.08 -15.97 -6.99
CA LYS A 35 -4.71 -15.72 -7.46
C LYS A 35 -3.80 -15.13 -6.38
N MET A 36 -4.35 -14.80 -5.23
CA MET A 36 -3.57 -14.34 -4.08
C MET A 36 -2.91 -15.53 -3.39
N SER A 37 -1.64 -15.41 -3.05
CA SER A 37 -0.90 -16.41 -2.26
C SER A 37 -1.42 -16.50 -0.82
N GLU A 38 -1.94 -15.37 -0.31
CA GLU A 38 -2.59 -15.24 1.00
C GLU A 38 -3.59 -14.08 0.96
N PRO A 39 -4.48 -13.93 1.96
CA PRO A 39 -5.38 -12.78 2.03
C PRO A 39 -4.61 -11.46 2.05
N MET A 40 -4.91 -10.58 1.12
CA MET A 40 -4.33 -9.24 1.01
C MET A 40 -5.34 -8.19 1.45
N VAL A 41 -4.88 -7.22 2.23
CA VAL A 41 -5.73 -6.17 2.80
C VAL A 41 -6.06 -5.07 1.80
N ALA A 42 -5.16 -4.82 0.85
CA ALA A 42 -5.27 -3.65 -0.02
C ALA A 42 -6.30 -3.80 -1.14
N GLN A 43 -7.15 -2.80 -1.24
CA GLN A 43 -8.26 -2.74 -2.21
C GLN A 43 -7.82 -2.67 -3.67
N ASP A 44 -6.62 -2.18 -3.93
CA ASP A 44 -6.08 -1.99 -5.28
C ASP A 44 -5.57 -3.30 -5.92
N ALA A 45 -5.53 -4.42 -5.19
CA ALA A 45 -5.19 -5.72 -5.75
C ALA A 45 -6.06 -6.06 -6.97
N ILE A 46 -7.38 -5.87 -6.88
CA ILE A 46 -8.28 -6.12 -8.01
C ILE A 46 -8.01 -5.18 -9.20
N ALA A 47 -7.60 -3.94 -8.94
CA ALA A 47 -7.24 -3.01 -10.01
C ALA A 47 -5.96 -3.43 -10.71
N PHE A 48 -4.94 -3.86 -9.96
CA PHE A 48 -3.72 -4.45 -10.54
C PHE A 48 -4.04 -5.72 -11.33
N PHE A 49 -4.91 -6.59 -10.82
CA PHE A 49 -5.34 -7.80 -11.50
C PHE A 49 -5.97 -7.50 -12.87
N LEU A 50 -6.96 -6.60 -12.92
CA LEU A 50 -7.66 -6.23 -14.16
C LEU A 50 -6.75 -5.46 -15.13
N LEU A 51 -5.86 -4.59 -14.62
CA LEU A 51 -4.89 -3.90 -15.45
C LEU A 51 -3.88 -4.88 -16.06
N SER A 52 -3.37 -5.80 -15.26
CA SER A 52 -2.38 -6.80 -15.69
C SER A 52 -2.93 -7.71 -16.79
N GLU A 53 -4.22 -8.07 -16.74
CA GLU A 53 -4.91 -8.79 -17.82
C GLU A 53 -4.81 -8.06 -19.17
N LYS A 54 -4.96 -6.73 -19.15
CA LYS A 54 -4.87 -5.94 -20.39
C LYS A 54 -3.42 -5.80 -20.86
N VAL A 55 -2.52 -5.52 -19.94
CA VAL A 55 -1.09 -5.28 -20.22
C VAL A 55 -0.39 -6.54 -20.71
N SER A 56 -0.71 -7.71 -20.15
CA SER A 56 -0.10 -8.99 -20.54
C SER A 56 -0.33 -9.39 -22.00
N LYS A 57 -1.33 -8.78 -22.66
CA LYS A 57 -1.60 -8.98 -24.10
C LYS A 57 -0.58 -8.27 -24.99
N ASP A 58 0.05 -7.24 -24.47
CA ASP A 58 0.99 -6.40 -25.23
C ASP A 58 2.45 -6.69 -24.89
N VAL A 59 2.75 -6.97 -23.62
CA VAL A 59 4.12 -7.13 -23.10
C VAL A 59 4.20 -8.27 -22.09
N LYS A 60 5.43 -8.76 -21.85
CA LYS A 60 5.71 -9.81 -20.85
C LYS A 60 6.38 -9.27 -19.60
N VAL A 61 6.92 -8.07 -19.66
CA VAL A 61 7.63 -7.42 -18.55
C VAL A 61 7.15 -5.98 -18.44
N VAL A 62 6.94 -5.50 -17.21
CA VAL A 62 6.63 -4.10 -16.90
C VAL A 62 7.55 -3.58 -15.80
N LEU A 63 7.81 -2.27 -15.80
CA LEU A 63 8.48 -1.60 -14.70
C LEU A 63 7.44 -1.00 -13.76
N SER A 64 7.61 -1.22 -12.46
CA SER A 64 6.76 -0.66 -11.41
C SER A 64 7.54 0.33 -10.55
N GLY A 65 6.84 1.34 -10.03
CA GLY A 65 7.41 2.36 -9.15
C GLY A 65 7.45 1.98 -7.65
N GLN A 66 7.20 0.71 -7.31
CA GLN A 66 7.28 0.23 -5.92
C GLN A 66 8.68 0.42 -5.34
N GLY A 67 8.78 0.71 -4.05
CA GLY A 67 10.04 0.94 -3.35
C GLY A 67 10.47 2.41 -3.29
N ALA A 68 9.90 3.28 -4.14
CA ALA A 68 10.26 4.69 -4.14
C ALA A 68 9.78 5.44 -2.88
N ASP A 69 8.66 5.06 -2.30
CA ASP A 69 8.16 5.64 -1.06
C ASP A 69 8.96 5.12 0.15
N GLU A 70 9.26 3.85 0.18
CA GLU A 70 9.95 3.16 1.28
C GLU A 70 11.44 3.53 1.33
N GLY A 71 12.11 3.57 0.18
CA GLY A 71 13.53 3.91 0.11
C GLY A 71 13.82 5.41 0.22
N PHE A 72 12.83 6.29 -0.04
CA PHE A 72 13.05 7.75 -0.13
C PHE A 72 12.03 8.58 0.67
N ALA A 73 11.44 8.01 1.71
CA ALA A 73 10.51 8.66 2.65
C ALA A 73 9.33 9.37 1.95
N GLY A 74 8.62 8.65 1.08
CA GLY A 74 7.52 9.22 0.29
C GLY A 74 6.15 9.17 0.96
N TYR A 75 5.98 8.47 2.06
CA TYR A 75 4.71 8.37 2.76
C TYR A 75 4.47 9.55 3.72
N PHE A 76 3.20 9.86 3.97
CA PHE A 76 2.82 11.00 4.81
C PHE A 76 3.24 10.86 6.27
N TRP A 77 3.36 9.63 6.78
CA TRP A 77 3.75 9.39 8.17
C TRP A 77 5.19 9.80 8.46
N TYR A 78 6.09 9.77 7.50
CA TYR A 78 7.46 10.23 7.71
C TYR A 78 7.50 11.72 8.11
N GLN A 79 6.69 12.57 7.46
CA GLN A 79 6.59 13.99 7.79
C GLN A 79 6.02 14.20 9.21
N LYS A 80 5.02 13.42 9.57
CA LYS A 80 4.40 13.49 10.90
C LYS A 80 5.35 13.01 11.99
N ILE A 81 6.08 11.92 11.75
CA ILE A 81 7.04 11.38 12.71
C ILE A 81 8.21 12.35 12.94
N GLN A 82 8.68 13.07 11.92
CA GLN A 82 9.78 14.03 12.05
C GLN A 82 9.46 15.16 13.03
N ASN A 83 8.22 15.62 13.04
CA ASN A 83 7.78 16.77 13.83
C ASN A 83 7.37 16.40 15.28
N GLU A 84 7.33 15.12 15.60
CA GLU A 84 6.96 14.62 16.92
C GLU A 84 8.19 14.01 17.62
N PHE A 85 8.15 13.89 18.96
CA PHE A 85 9.24 13.31 19.73
C PHE A 85 9.58 11.90 19.23
N ASN A 86 10.86 11.58 19.23
CA ASN A 86 11.47 10.34 18.73
C ASN A 86 11.10 9.11 19.60
N SER A 87 9.81 8.80 19.68
CA SER A 87 9.29 7.68 20.49
C SER A 87 8.53 6.66 19.63
N TYR A 88 8.54 5.42 20.10
CA TYR A 88 7.73 4.35 19.55
C TYR A 88 6.23 4.69 19.53
N GLU A 89 5.73 5.30 20.59
CA GLU A 89 4.33 5.65 20.76
C GLU A 89 3.86 6.65 19.69
N ASN A 90 4.68 7.64 19.37
CA ASN A 90 4.40 8.61 18.31
C ASN A 90 4.45 7.95 16.92
N PHE A 91 5.38 7.03 16.70
CA PHE A 91 5.42 6.24 15.47
C PHE A 91 4.12 5.43 15.28
N VAL A 92 3.74 4.65 16.27
CA VAL A 92 2.55 3.79 16.23
C VAL A 92 1.28 4.58 15.93
N LYS A 93 1.11 5.75 16.53
CA LYS A 93 -0.04 6.64 16.32
C LYS A 93 -0.31 6.98 14.84
N HIS A 94 0.75 7.06 14.03
CA HIS A 94 0.65 7.46 12.63
C HIS A 94 0.82 6.31 11.63
N TYR A 95 1.31 5.17 12.10
CA TYR A 95 1.72 4.07 11.25
C TYR A 95 0.74 2.90 11.24
N VAL A 96 0.17 2.53 12.40
CA VAL A 96 -0.70 1.37 12.47
C VAL A 96 -2.15 1.74 12.12
N ASP A 97 -2.79 0.91 11.32
CA ASP A 97 -4.21 1.08 10.97
C ASP A 97 -5.14 0.80 12.15
N ARG A 98 -4.76 -0.13 13.02
CA ARG A 98 -5.53 -0.54 14.20
C ARG A 98 -4.61 -0.76 15.38
N THR A 99 -5.05 -0.27 16.54
CA THR A 99 -4.38 -0.54 17.79
C THR A 99 -4.56 -1.99 18.23
N HIS A 100 -3.70 -2.46 19.13
CA HIS A 100 -3.86 -3.78 19.75
C HIS A 100 -5.22 -3.93 20.43
N GLN A 101 -5.72 -2.89 21.10
CA GLN A 101 -7.03 -2.88 21.72
C GLN A 101 -8.16 -3.05 20.70
N GLU A 102 -8.12 -2.33 19.57
CA GLU A 102 -9.10 -2.50 18.49
C GLU A 102 -9.05 -3.89 17.87
N MET A 103 -7.86 -4.51 17.79
CA MET A 103 -7.74 -5.89 17.33
C MET A 103 -8.40 -6.88 18.28
N HIS A 104 -8.36 -6.65 19.61
CA HIS A 104 -9.11 -7.44 20.58
C HIS A 104 -10.63 -7.32 20.42
N GLU A 105 -11.11 -6.14 20.04
CA GLU A 105 -12.54 -5.94 19.75
C GLU A 105 -12.96 -6.64 18.46
N PHE A 106 -12.06 -6.74 17.49
CA PHE A 106 -12.34 -7.24 16.15
C PHE A 106 -12.20 -8.76 16.04
N ILE A 107 -11.10 -9.35 16.59
CA ILE A 107 -10.79 -10.77 16.46
C ILE A 107 -11.33 -11.52 17.67
N ASN A 108 -12.05 -12.60 17.40
CA ASN A 108 -12.60 -13.46 18.46
C ASN A 108 -11.57 -14.50 18.94
N ARG A 109 -10.40 -14.02 19.40
CA ARG A 109 -9.34 -14.81 20.00
C ARG A 109 -8.70 -14.03 21.13
N ASP A 110 -8.33 -14.73 22.19
CA ASP A 110 -7.55 -14.14 23.28
C ASP A 110 -6.05 -14.14 22.90
N PHE A 111 -5.48 -12.95 22.76
CA PHE A 111 -4.04 -12.74 22.58
C PHE A 111 -3.60 -11.62 23.50
N LYS A 112 -2.96 -12.03 24.60
CA LYS A 112 -2.57 -11.12 25.69
C LYS A 112 -1.43 -10.19 25.31
N GLU A 113 -0.55 -10.64 24.41
CA GLU A 113 0.65 -9.91 24.02
C GLU A 113 0.41 -9.06 22.75
N ASP A 114 0.89 -7.83 22.79
CA ASP A 114 0.98 -6.98 21.61
C ASP A 114 2.20 -7.37 20.76
N PHE A 115 2.00 -8.41 19.92
CA PHE A 115 3.05 -8.91 19.05
C PHE A 115 3.58 -7.85 18.07
N THR A 116 2.72 -6.99 17.57
CA THR A 116 3.12 -5.90 16.66
C THR A 116 4.07 -4.94 17.37
N LYS A 117 3.73 -4.56 18.58
CA LYS A 117 4.60 -3.70 19.40
C LYS A 117 5.95 -4.35 19.69
N THR A 118 5.94 -5.60 20.08
CA THR A 118 7.16 -6.36 20.38
C THR A 118 8.02 -6.49 19.12
N PHE A 119 7.43 -6.84 17.99
CA PHE A 119 8.12 -6.94 16.70
C PHE A 119 8.81 -5.62 16.30
N ILE A 120 8.06 -4.51 16.30
CA ILE A 120 8.60 -3.19 15.91
C ILE A 120 9.70 -2.75 16.87
N LYS A 121 9.51 -2.93 18.21
CA LYS A 121 10.53 -2.58 19.20
C LYS A 121 11.83 -3.36 18.99
N ASN A 122 11.74 -4.65 18.69
CA ASN A 122 12.91 -5.47 18.40
C ASN A 122 13.64 -4.97 17.17
N ARG A 123 12.92 -4.69 16.07
CA ARG A 123 13.50 -4.11 14.85
C ARG A 123 14.19 -2.77 15.12
N PHE A 124 13.58 -1.89 15.90
CA PHE A 124 14.19 -0.62 16.26
C PHE A 124 15.42 -0.78 17.16
N HIS A 125 15.41 -1.80 18.03
CA HIS A 125 16.55 -2.11 18.88
C HIS A 125 17.74 -2.65 18.06
N GLU A 126 17.50 -3.53 17.09
CA GLU A 126 18.52 -4.06 16.18
C GLU A 126 19.30 -2.94 15.46
N MET A 127 18.66 -1.80 15.18
CA MET A 127 19.28 -0.64 14.56
C MET A 127 20.01 0.29 15.55
N GLY A 128 20.00 -0.01 16.83
CA GLY A 128 20.75 0.73 17.84
C GLY A 128 20.43 2.24 17.91
N SER A 129 21.46 3.06 17.80
CA SER A 129 21.37 4.54 17.97
C SER A 129 20.91 5.29 16.71
N HIS A 130 20.54 4.63 15.64
CA HIS A 130 20.00 5.31 14.45
C HIS A 130 18.75 6.15 14.81
N ASP A 131 18.56 7.25 14.08
CA ASP A 131 17.38 8.10 14.25
C ASP A 131 16.08 7.38 13.86
N LEU A 132 14.94 7.91 14.29
CA LEU A 132 13.64 7.26 14.07
C LEU A 132 13.29 7.12 12.59
N ILE A 133 13.62 8.09 11.74
CA ILE A 133 13.32 8.03 10.31
C ILE A 133 14.10 6.88 9.66
N SER A 134 15.38 6.73 9.97
CA SER A 134 16.19 5.60 9.50
C SER A 134 15.62 4.26 9.95
N LYS A 135 15.15 4.15 11.19
CA LYS A 135 14.50 2.94 11.71
C LYS A 135 13.20 2.62 10.98
N VAL A 136 12.39 3.63 10.70
CA VAL A 136 11.12 3.45 9.97
C VAL A 136 11.37 3.10 8.51
N LEU A 137 12.31 3.76 7.84
CA LEU A 137 12.71 3.40 6.46
C LEU A 137 13.16 1.93 6.38
N ASN A 138 13.99 1.50 7.33
CA ASN A 138 14.42 0.10 7.40
C ASN A 138 13.24 -0.85 7.63
N LEU A 139 12.35 -0.53 8.55
CA LEU A 139 11.14 -1.32 8.81
C LEU A 139 10.28 -1.44 7.55
N ASP A 140 10.08 -0.33 6.83
CA ASP A 140 9.27 -0.31 5.61
C ASP A 140 9.90 -1.15 4.50
N VAL A 141 11.22 -1.04 4.28
CA VAL A 141 11.92 -1.82 3.26
C VAL A 141 12.04 -3.30 3.60
N THR A 142 12.17 -3.65 4.89
CA THR A 142 12.37 -5.06 5.30
C THR A 142 11.08 -5.78 5.68
N THR A 143 9.97 -5.07 5.83
CA THR A 143 8.70 -5.64 6.26
C THR A 143 7.53 -5.17 5.40
N LEU A 144 7.19 -3.88 5.43
CA LEU A 144 5.99 -3.37 4.75
C LEU A 144 6.00 -3.67 3.26
N ILE A 145 7.09 -3.32 2.56
CA ILE A 145 7.16 -3.47 1.10
C ILE A 145 7.10 -4.94 0.68
N VAL A 146 7.68 -5.82 1.48
CA VAL A 146 7.72 -7.27 1.21
C VAL A 146 6.33 -7.89 1.41
N ASP A 147 5.68 -7.55 2.51
CA ASP A 147 4.44 -8.22 2.92
C ASP A 147 3.19 -7.70 2.22
N ASP A 148 3.21 -6.48 1.68
CA ASP A 148 2.05 -5.90 1.00
C ASP A 148 2.35 -5.38 -0.43
N PRO A 149 3.03 -4.24 -0.66
CA PRO A 149 3.08 -3.64 -1.98
C PRO A 149 3.70 -4.51 -3.07
N VAL A 150 4.85 -5.15 -2.81
CA VAL A 150 5.52 -6.00 -3.80
C VAL A 150 4.77 -7.31 -4.00
N LYS A 151 4.39 -7.97 -2.92
CA LYS A 151 3.61 -9.22 -2.97
C LYS A 151 2.32 -9.03 -3.77
N ARG A 152 1.62 -7.93 -3.56
CA ARG A 152 0.39 -7.59 -4.28
C ARG A 152 0.63 -7.40 -5.76
N VAL A 153 1.62 -6.59 -6.13
CA VAL A 153 1.94 -6.37 -7.54
C VAL A 153 2.37 -7.67 -8.19
N ASP A 154 3.25 -8.43 -7.57
CA ASP A 154 3.74 -9.71 -8.09
C ASP A 154 2.60 -10.71 -8.31
N ASN A 155 1.78 -10.96 -7.29
CA ASN A 155 0.65 -11.91 -7.41
C ASN A 155 -0.31 -11.51 -8.55
N MET A 156 -0.62 -10.22 -8.65
CA MET A 156 -1.61 -9.74 -9.63
C MET A 156 -1.06 -9.70 -11.05
N THR A 157 0.22 -9.44 -11.24
CA THR A 157 0.88 -9.50 -12.56
C THR A 157 1.16 -10.96 -12.96
N MET A 158 1.67 -11.77 -12.04
CA MET A 158 1.96 -13.19 -12.30
C MET A 158 0.71 -14.02 -12.57
N ALA A 159 -0.47 -13.60 -12.06
CA ALA A 159 -1.75 -14.20 -12.43
C ALA A 159 -1.98 -14.24 -13.96
N TRP A 160 -1.33 -13.36 -14.71
CA TRP A 160 -1.42 -13.21 -16.16
C TRP A 160 -0.10 -13.49 -16.90
N GLY A 161 0.89 -14.07 -16.22
CA GLY A 161 2.22 -14.32 -16.79
C GLY A 161 2.94 -13.04 -17.22
N LEU A 162 2.74 -11.95 -16.45
CA LEU A 162 3.36 -10.65 -16.63
C LEU A 162 4.37 -10.43 -15.50
N GLU A 163 5.63 -10.22 -15.80
CA GLU A 163 6.65 -9.94 -14.79
C GLU A 163 6.73 -8.46 -14.46
N ALA A 164 6.57 -8.11 -13.18
CA ALA A 164 6.78 -6.75 -12.69
C ALA A 164 8.20 -6.61 -12.10
N ARG A 165 8.99 -5.72 -12.68
CA ARG A 165 10.31 -5.34 -12.16
C ARG A 165 10.23 -4.03 -11.41
N VAL A 166 10.98 -3.93 -10.32
CA VAL A 166 10.93 -2.84 -9.33
C VAL A 166 12.28 -2.14 -9.17
N PRO A 167 12.68 -1.26 -10.11
CA PRO A 167 14.00 -0.65 -10.12
C PRO A 167 14.36 0.12 -8.83
N PHE A 168 13.36 0.66 -8.11
CA PHE A 168 13.60 1.37 -6.85
C PHE A 168 13.94 0.44 -5.68
N LEU A 169 13.80 -0.87 -5.85
CA LEU A 169 14.20 -1.89 -4.88
C LEU A 169 15.52 -2.57 -5.25
N ASP A 170 16.23 -2.04 -6.24
CA ASP A 170 17.61 -2.48 -6.47
C ASP A 170 18.45 -2.24 -5.21
N HIS A 171 19.17 -3.29 -4.77
CA HIS A 171 19.87 -3.26 -3.50
C HIS A 171 20.94 -2.16 -3.44
N LEU A 172 21.64 -1.88 -4.55
CA LEU A 172 22.64 -0.82 -4.60
C LEU A 172 21.98 0.56 -4.47
N LEU A 173 20.80 0.74 -5.06
CA LEU A 173 20.04 1.97 -4.93
C LEU A 173 19.55 2.17 -3.50
N LEU A 174 19.03 1.11 -2.86
CA LEU A 174 18.60 1.17 -1.46
C LEU A 174 19.77 1.44 -0.52
N GLU A 175 20.90 0.75 -0.68
CA GLU A 175 22.11 1.02 0.10
C GLU A 175 22.61 2.46 -0.06
N ALA A 176 22.54 3.01 -1.27
CA ALA A 176 22.86 4.40 -1.52
C ALA A 176 21.86 5.35 -0.84
N SER A 177 20.57 5.05 -0.87
CA SER A 177 19.54 5.87 -0.23
C SER A 177 19.69 5.92 1.29
N PHE A 178 20.02 4.80 1.92
CA PHE A 178 20.26 4.71 3.38
C PHE A 178 21.54 5.44 3.85
N LYS A 179 22.46 5.78 2.95
CA LYS A 179 23.62 6.65 3.26
C LYS A 179 23.30 8.14 3.24
N ILE A 180 22.12 8.51 2.74
CA ILE A 180 21.66 9.91 2.69
C ILE A 180 21.09 10.29 4.05
N GLU A 181 21.44 11.48 4.53
CA GLU A 181 20.87 12.02 5.77
C GLU A 181 19.32 12.03 5.70
N PRO A 182 18.63 11.42 6.67
CA PRO A 182 17.17 11.27 6.64
C PRO A 182 16.40 12.58 6.45
N ALA A 183 16.87 13.68 7.04
CA ALA A 183 16.27 14.99 6.87
C ALA A 183 16.25 15.49 5.41
N LEU A 184 17.20 15.02 4.57
CA LEU A 184 17.22 15.35 3.15
C LEU A 184 16.12 14.63 2.35
N HIS A 185 15.74 13.43 2.77
CA HIS A 185 14.60 12.72 2.14
C HIS A 185 13.29 13.45 2.34
N LEU A 186 13.10 14.07 3.52
CA LEU A 186 11.84 14.66 3.96
C LEU A 186 11.55 16.03 3.34
N LYS A 187 12.55 16.72 2.79
CA LYS A 187 12.31 17.98 2.07
C LYS A 187 11.32 17.76 0.91
N ARG A 188 10.61 18.81 0.52
CA ARG A 188 9.62 18.78 -0.58
C ARG A 188 8.52 17.71 -0.36
N GLU A 189 8.11 17.51 0.88
CA GLU A 189 7.09 16.50 1.26
C GLU A 189 7.49 15.05 0.93
N GLY A 190 8.77 14.73 1.08
CA GLY A 190 9.34 13.41 0.81
C GLY A 190 9.83 13.20 -0.62
N LYS A 191 10.60 12.15 -0.82
CA LYS A 191 11.27 11.81 -2.10
C LYS A 191 12.11 12.95 -2.68
N ASN A 192 12.65 13.82 -1.84
CA ASN A 192 13.33 15.03 -2.28
C ASN A 192 14.47 14.76 -3.26
N ILE A 193 15.27 13.72 -3.03
CA ILE A 193 16.38 13.36 -3.90
C ILE A 193 15.87 12.94 -5.29
N LEU A 194 14.84 12.10 -5.33
CA LEU A 194 14.23 11.69 -6.60
C LEU A 194 13.59 12.87 -7.32
N LYS A 195 12.92 13.76 -6.59
CA LYS A 195 12.35 14.99 -7.17
C LYS A 195 13.41 15.92 -7.74
N LYS A 196 14.57 16.07 -7.07
CA LYS A 196 15.70 16.86 -7.58
C LYS A 196 16.28 16.30 -8.88
N ILE A 197 16.41 14.97 -8.96
CA ILE A 197 16.86 14.32 -10.20
C ILE A 197 15.80 14.52 -11.29
N ALA A 198 14.53 14.37 -10.95
CA ALA A 198 13.42 14.51 -11.86
C ALA A 198 13.23 15.95 -12.40
N ASP A 199 13.67 16.99 -11.68
CA ASP A 199 13.52 18.40 -12.09
C ASP A 199 14.11 18.67 -13.48
N SER A 200 15.17 17.95 -13.89
CA SER A 200 15.77 18.07 -15.22
C SER A 200 15.17 17.14 -16.29
N ILE A 201 14.33 16.19 -15.88
CA ILE A 201 13.87 15.08 -16.73
C ILE A 201 12.37 15.21 -17.00
N LEU A 202 11.59 15.42 -15.95
CA LEU A 202 10.12 15.37 -15.98
C LEU A 202 9.48 16.77 -16.04
N PRO A 203 8.26 16.89 -16.57
CA PRO A 203 7.49 18.13 -16.45
C PRO A 203 7.27 18.51 -14.98
N THR A 204 7.35 19.82 -14.69
CA THR A 204 7.21 20.36 -13.33
C THR A 204 5.89 19.96 -12.67
N ASP A 205 4.78 19.96 -13.41
CA ASP A 205 3.46 19.58 -12.89
C ASP A 205 3.41 18.12 -12.42
N VAL A 206 4.16 17.24 -13.08
CA VAL A 206 4.26 15.81 -12.69
C VAL A 206 5.00 15.67 -11.36
N ILE A 207 6.07 16.45 -11.17
CA ILE A 207 6.88 16.43 -9.94
C ILE A 207 6.13 17.07 -8.77
N ALA A 208 5.44 18.18 -9.03
CA ALA A 208 4.69 18.95 -8.03
C ALA A 208 3.30 18.37 -7.72
N ARG A 209 2.88 17.32 -8.41
CA ARG A 209 1.54 16.76 -8.21
C ARG A 209 1.34 16.33 -6.76
N PRO A 210 0.15 16.59 -6.16
CA PRO A 210 -0.20 16.04 -4.86
C PRO A 210 -0.13 14.51 -4.86
N LYS A 211 0.28 13.92 -3.73
CA LYS A 211 0.28 12.47 -3.60
C LYS A 211 -1.15 11.94 -3.80
N GLY A 212 -1.32 11.10 -4.81
CA GLY A 212 -2.58 10.42 -5.08
C GLY A 212 -2.47 8.95 -4.69
N TYR A 213 -3.59 8.40 -4.25
CA TYR A 213 -3.73 6.95 -4.11
C TYR A 213 -4.22 6.37 -5.43
N PHE A 214 -4.04 5.05 -5.62
CA PHE A 214 -4.68 4.31 -6.70
C PHE A 214 -6.11 3.96 -6.23
N PRO A 215 -7.09 4.84 -6.39
CA PRO A 215 -8.40 4.64 -5.79
C PRO A 215 -9.18 3.60 -6.59
N MET A 216 -9.83 2.69 -5.86
CA MET A 216 -10.93 1.87 -6.37
C MET A 216 -12.23 2.46 -5.84
N PRO A 217 -12.92 3.33 -6.60
CA PRO A 217 -14.12 4.03 -6.10
C PRO A 217 -15.20 3.08 -5.59
N ALA A 218 -15.38 1.93 -6.24
CA ALA A 218 -16.36 0.92 -5.85
C ALA A 218 -16.09 0.33 -4.45
N LEU A 219 -14.82 0.18 -4.07
CA LEU A 219 -14.41 -0.34 -2.77
C LEU A 219 -14.16 0.77 -1.74
N LYS A 220 -13.93 1.99 -2.21
CA LYS A 220 -13.80 3.16 -1.33
C LYS A 220 -15.14 3.59 -0.75
N PHE A 221 -16.20 3.48 -1.54
CA PHE A 221 -17.56 3.83 -1.13
C PHE A 221 -18.41 2.56 -1.16
N ILE A 222 -18.38 1.81 -0.06
CA ILE A 222 -19.13 0.57 0.10
C ILE A 222 -20.64 0.90 0.13
N ARG A 223 -21.34 0.62 -0.98
CA ARG A 223 -22.76 0.85 -1.17
C ARG A 223 -23.33 -0.01 -2.29
N GLY A 224 -24.67 -0.17 -2.34
CA GLY A 224 -25.36 -0.96 -3.37
C GLY A 224 -24.84 -2.39 -3.41
N GLU A 225 -24.66 -2.94 -4.61
CA GLU A 225 -24.22 -4.33 -4.84
C GLU A 225 -22.94 -4.72 -4.09
N PHE A 226 -21.98 -3.78 -3.91
CA PHE A 226 -20.80 -4.03 -3.10
C PHE A 226 -21.09 -4.18 -1.62
N TYR A 227 -22.02 -3.38 -1.10
CA TYR A 227 -22.47 -3.51 0.27
C TYR A 227 -23.19 -4.84 0.48
N ASP A 228 -24.12 -5.16 -0.41
CA ASP A 228 -24.90 -6.40 -0.34
C ASP A 228 -23.97 -7.62 -0.39
N PHE A 229 -23.01 -7.63 -1.31
CA PHE A 229 -21.99 -8.67 -1.43
C PHE A 229 -21.18 -8.86 -0.14
N ILE A 230 -20.70 -7.76 0.44
CA ILE A 230 -19.89 -7.79 1.67
C ILE A 230 -20.78 -8.24 2.86
N TYR A 231 -22.00 -7.74 2.94
CA TYR A 231 -22.96 -8.10 3.96
C TYR A 231 -23.29 -9.60 3.92
N ASP A 232 -23.60 -10.13 2.75
CA ASP A 232 -23.92 -11.55 2.57
C ASP A 232 -22.77 -12.47 2.98
N ILE A 233 -21.53 -12.08 2.71
CA ILE A 233 -20.37 -12.86 3.13
C ILE A 233 -20.15 -12.77 4.63
N LEU A 234 -20.07 -11.56 5.19
CA LEU A 234 -19.71 -11.35 6.59
C LEU A 234 -20.79 -11.77 7.57
N CYS A 235 -22.07 -11.66 7.17
CA CYS A 235 -23.23 -12.07 7.98
C CYS A 235 -23.66 -13.52 7.72
N SER A 236 -22.98 -14.27 6.85
CA SER A 236 -23.30 -15.67 6.59
C SER A 236 -23.00 -16.57 7.80
N ASN A 237 -23.79 -17.63 7.96
CA ASN A 237 -23.52 -18.68 8.96
C ASN A 237 -22.13 -19.30 8.77
N LYS A 238 -21.64 -19.40 7.52
CA LYS A 238 -20.30 -19.91 7.21
C LYS A 238 -19.20 -19.02 7.79
N CYS A 239 -19.38 -17.69 7.74
CA CYS A 239 -18.45 -16.75 8.34
C CYS A 239 -18.46 -16.83 9.87
N TYR A 240 -19.65 -16.84 10.47
CA TYR A 240 -19.79 -16.91 11.92
C TYR A 240 -19.28 -18.23 12.52
N ASN A 241 -19.58 -19.36 11.86
CA ASN A 241 -19.13 -20.68 12.33
C ASN A 241 -17.60 -20.84 12.34
N ARG A 242 -16.86 -20.01 11.57
CA ARG A 242 -15.40 -19.97 11.65
C ARG A 242 -14.89 -19.33 12.95
N ASN A 243 -15.72 -18.58 13.63
CA ASN A 243 -15.43 -17.93 14.90
C ASN A 243 -14.12 -17.11 14.92
N LEU A 244 -13.82 -16.47 13.79
CA LEU A 244 -12.60 -15.66 13.67
C LEU A 244 -12.81 -14.22 14.12
N TYR A 245 -14.01 -13.68 13.86
CA TYR A 245 -14.35 -12.28 14.07
C TYR A 245 -15.45 -12.12 15.09
N ASN A 246 -15.37 -11.03 15.85
CA ASN A 246 -16.41 -10.63 16.79
C ASN A 246 -17.63 -10.12 16.01
N ARG A 247 -18.74 -10.83 16.10
CA ARG A 247 -19.98 -10.50 15.37
C ARG A 247 -20.49 -9.09 15.66
N PRO A 248 -20.65 -8.65 16.93
CA PRO A 248 -21.06 -7.29 17.23
C PRO A 248 -20.16 -6.21 16.59
N TYR A 249 -18.86 -6.46 16.49
CA TYR A 249 -17.94 -5.53 15.86
C TYR A 249 -18.16 -5.45 14.35
N ILE A 250 -18.36 -6.58 13.67
CA ILE A 250 -18.69 -6.62 12.23
C ILE A 250 -20.01 -5.89 11.96
N GLU A 251 -21.04 -6.14 12.75
CA GLU A 251 -22.34 -5.47 12.61
C GLU A 251 -22.25 -3.95 12.83
N LYS A 252 -21.38 -3.51 13.77
CA LYS A 252 -21.07 -2.09 13.99
C LYS A 252 -20.41 -1.47 12.73
N LEU A 253 -19.44 -2.13 12.14
CA LEU A 253 -18.78 -1.66 10.92
C LEU A 253 -19.74 -1.58 9.74
N LEU A 254 -20.58 -2.58 9.56
CA LEU A 254 -21.55 -2.64 8.45
C LEU A 254 -22.65 -1.56 8.54
N LYS A 255 -22.97 -1.05 9.74
CA LYS A 255 -23.91 0.09 9.88
C LYS A 255 -23.39 1.37 9.25
N LYS A 256 -22.07 1.58 9.23
CA LYS A 256 -21.41 2.78 8.69
C LYS A 256 -20.06 2.42 8.06
N PRO A 257 -20.06 1.65 6.99
CA PRO A 257 -18.82 1.07 6.44
C PRO A 257 -17.82 2.11 5.90
N ASN A 258 -18.27 3.34 5.68
CA ASN A 258 -17.45 4.43 5.14
C ASN A 258 -16.91 5.39 6.21
N ASP A 259 -17.30 5.23 7.49
CA ASP A 259 -16.89 6.12 8.59
C ASP A 259 -15.54 5.69 9.24
N TYR A 260 -15.05 4.50 8.94
CA TYR A 260 -13.88 3.89 9.60
C TYR A 260 -12.59 4.02 8.77
N ARG A 261 -12.31 5.24 8.29
CA ARG A 261 -11.07 5.53 7.57
C ARG A 261 -10.49 6.88 7.91
#